data_0464a60e077ae6c3d1809cba8c125cd2
#
_entry.id   0464a60e077ae6c3d1809cba8c125cd2
#
_cell.length_a   1.000
_cell.length_b   1.000
_cell.length_c   1.000
_cell.angle_alpha   90.00
_cell.angle_beta   90.00
_cell.angle_gamma   90.00
#
_symmetry.space_group_name_H-M   'P 1'
#
loop_
_entity.id
_entity.type
_entity.pdbx_description
1 polymer ?
#
loop_
_entity_poly.entity_id
_entity_poly.type
_entity_poly.pdbx_seq_one_letter_code
_entity_poly.pdbx_strand_id
1 'polypeptide(L)'
;EYLLLASRILYNGQAGMIDLDLMQQQKVLDAFSYPDQRADYGALVLQGLPKAGQTLDEVRDLLLAEVAKLRNGEFSEELIKAVVNNLKVSTMRKEETNVGRVEMYLSSFYNDISWSDEVTKLDRIGSITKEQLVAWANEKLGTENYGIIYKRQGEDPSVQKIAKPALTPIQMNRDPQSAFLTEIQNSTVTPIEPVFVDFNRDMEIFKTDSGLEVLYKKNDINDL
;
A
#
# COMPACT_ATOMS: atom_id res chain seq x y z
N GLU A 1 6.20 11.60 -3.92
CA GLU A 1 4.91 12.12 -3.44
C GLU A 1 3.86 12.06 -4.56
N TYR A 2 4.09 12.69 -5.71
CA TYR A 2 3.18 12.64 -6.86
C TYR A 2 2.83 11.22 -7.32
N LEU A 3 3.82 10.33 -7.38
CA LEU A 3 3.61 8.93 -7.76
C LEU A 3 2.64 8.22 -6.80
N LEU A 4 2.80 8.44 -5.48
CA LEU A 4 1.90 7.88 -4.47
C LEU A 4 0.49 8.46 -4.61
N LEU A 5 0.37 9.77 -4.76
CA LEU A 5 -0.92 10.43 -4.91
C LEU A 5 -1.65 9.97 -6.18
N ALA A 6 -0.96 9.95 -7.34
CA ALA A 6 -1.48 9.44 -8.60
C ALA A 6 -1.98 8.00 -8.49
N SER A 7 -1.17 7.13 -7.87
CA SER A 7 -1.55 5.74 -7.64
C SER A 7 -2.82 5.62 -6.80
N ARG A 8 -2.97 6.41 -5.74
CA ARG A 8 -4.14 6.39 -4.85
C ARG A 8 -5.39 7.01 -5.45
N ILE A 9 -5.24 7.97 -6.36
CA ILE A 9 -6.35 8.50 -7.17
C ILE A 9 -6.84 7.44 -8.16
N LEU A 10 -5.91 6.71 -8.78
CA LEU A 10 -6.28 5.59 -9.65
C LEU A 10 -6.93 4.45 -8.88
N TYR A 11 -6.35 4.06 -7.75
CA TYR A 11 -6.86 2.93 -6.95
C TYR A 11 -6.59 3.14 -5.47
N ASN A 12 -7.65 3.08 -4.66
CA ASN A 12 -7.56 3.16 -3.20
C ASN A 12 -8.41 2.08 -2.49
N GLY A 13 -9.03 1.17 -3.23
CA GLY A 13 -9.86 0.09 -2.71
C GLY A 13 -11.28 0.51 -2.36
N GLN A 14 -11.68 1.76 -2.65
CA GLN A 14 -13.02 2.28 -2.33
C GLN A 14 -13.62 3.12 -3.46
N ALA A 15 -12.97 4.19 -3.86
CA ALA A 15 -13.49 5.21 -4.75
C ALA A 15 -12.43 5.80 -5.70
N GLY A 16 -11.33 5.09 -5.95
CA GLY A 16 -10.40 5.43 -7.01
C GLY A 16 -11.02 5.24 -8.39
N MET A 17 -10.39 5.79 -9.41
CA MET A 17 -10.92 5.73 -10.78
C MET A 17 -11.06 4.28 -11.25
N ILE A 18 -10.06 3.43 -11.02
CA ILE A 18 -10.09 1.99 -11.30
C ILE A 18 -11.18 1.30 -10.48
N ASP A 19 -11.34 1.67 -9.18
CA ASP A 19 -12.38 1.11 -8.32
C ASP A 19 -13.76 1.36 -8.91
N LEU A 20 -14.06 2.60 -9.31
CA LEU A 20 -15.37 3.00 -9.79
C LEU A 20 -15.63 2.55 -11.23
N ASP A 21 -14.68 2.75 -12.12
CA ASP A 21 -14.87 2.62 -13.56
C ASP A 21 -14.62 1.20 -14.08
N LEU A 22 -13.77 0.42 -13.40
CA LEU A 22 -13.44 -0.93 -13.84
C LEU A 22 -13.99 -2.00 -12.89
N MET A 23 -13.75 -1.85 -11.57
CA MET A 23 -14.11 -2.87 -10.58
C MET A 23 -15.61 -2.88 -10.29
N GLN A 24 -16.20 -1.74 -9.90
CA GLN A 24 -17.64 -1.66 -9.60
C GLN A 24 -18.49 -1.91 -10.82
N GLN A 25 -18.04 -1.49 -12.01
CA GLN A 25 -18.71 -1.77 -13.26
C GLN A 25 -18.42 -3.17 -13.82
N GLN A 26 -17.65 -3.98 -13.10
CA GLN A 26 -17.31 -5.34 -13.49
C GLN A 26 -16.73 -5.44 -14.91
N LYS A 27 -15.96 -4.45 -15.34
CA LYS A 27 -15.31 -4.46 -16.67
C LYS A 27 -14.12 -5.39 -16.75
N VAL A 28 -13.52 -5.72 -15.62
CA VAL A 28 -12.42 -6.68 -15.44
C VAL A 28 -12.73 -7.61 -14.28
N LEU A 29 -11.98 -8.69 -14.14
CA LEU A 29 -12.11 -9.58 -12.97
C LEU A 29 -11.48 -8.93 -11.74
N ASP A 30 -10.30 -8.32 -11.91
CA ASP A 30 -9.61 -7.56 -10.86
C ASP A 30 -8.70 -6.51 -11.51
N ALA A 31 -8.52 -5.37 -10.85
CA ALA A 31 -7.56 -4.35 -11.27
C ALA A 31 -7.14 -3.47 -10.09
N PHE A 32 -5.87 -3.11 -10.04
CA PHE A 32 -5.33 -2.22 -9.02
C PHE A 32 -4.09 -1.47 -9.49
N SER A 33 -3.71 -0.47 -8.73
CA SER A 33 -2.53 0.35 -8.96
C SER A 33 -1.73 0.50 -7.66
N TYR A 34 -0.41 0.50 -7.77
CA TYR A 34 0.48 0.80 -6.65
C TYR A 34 1.79 1.46 -7.13
N PRO A 35 2.42 2.29 -6.29
CA PRO A 35 3.72 2.86 -6.58
C PRO A 35 4.83 1.86 -6.21
N ASP A 36 5.74 1.54 -7.13
CA ASP A 36 7.02 0.92 -6.81
C ASP A 36 8.05 2.03 -6.64
N GLN A 37 8.43 2.32 -5.41
CA GLN A 37 9.33 3.41 -5.06
C GLN A 37 10.68 2.84 -4.62
N ARG A 38 11.72 3.26 -5.30
CA ARG A 38 13.13 2.92 -4.99
C ARG A 38 13.90 4.21 -4.71
N ALA A 39 15.10 4.11 -4.16
CA ALA A 39 15.94 5.27 -3.87
C ALA A 39 16.23 6.10 -5.13
N ASP A 40 16.59 5.44 -6.23
CA ASP A 40 17.02 6.10 -7.46
C ASP A 40 15.96 6.15 -8.56
N TYR A 41 14.91 5.35 -8.45
CA TYR A 41 13.90 5.20 -9.49
C TYR A 41 12.54 4.82 -8.93
N GLY A 42 11.48 5.05 -9.72
CA GLY A 42 10.13 4.65 -9.35
C GLY A 42 9.27 4.33 -10.57
N ALA A 43 8.26 3.52 -10.36
CA ALA A 43 7.27 3.17 -11.38
C ALA A 43 5.85 3.21 -10.82
N LEU A 44 4.91 3.66 -11.64
CA LEU A 44 3.50 3.43 -11.41
C LEU A 44 3.16 2.06 -12.00
N VAL A 45 2.79 1.12 -11.14
CA VAL A 45 2.40 -0.22 -11.56
C VAL A 45 0.89 -0.30 -11.61
N LEU A 46 0.36 -0.76 -12.75
CA LEU A 46 -1.04 -1.13 -12.90
C LEU A 46 -1.10 -2.63 -13.19
N GLN A 47 -2.02 -3.31 -12.54
CA GLN A 47 -2.25 -4.72 -12.78
C GLN A 47 -3.74 -4.94 -13.04
N GLY A 48 -4.06 -5.85 -13.98
CA GLY A 48 -5.42 -6.24 -14.27
C GLY A 48 -5.54 -7.71 -14.61
N LEU A 49 -6.65 -8.31 -14.21
CA LEU A 49 -7.03 -9.69 -14.50
C LEU A 49 -8.24 -9.70 -15.44
N PRO A 50 -8.18 -10.42 -16.55
CA PRO A 50 -9.30 -10.54 -17.47
C PRO A 50 -10.43 -11.40 -16.90
N LYS A 51 -11.65 -11.07 -17.26
CA LYS A 51 -12.80 -11.96 -17.08
C LYS A 51 -12.74 -13.15 -18.06
N ALA A 52 -13.61 -14.13 -17.84
CA ALA A 52 -13.77 -15.22 -18.80
C ALA A 52 -14.12 -14.68 -20.20
N GLY A 53 -13.33 -15.07 -21.20
CA GLY A 53 -13.49 -14.63 -22.59
C GLY A 53 -12.93 -13.25 -22.93
N GLN A 54 -12.42 -12.51 -21.95
CA GLN A 54 -11.77 -11.21 -22.18
C GLN A 54 -10.28 -11.39 -22.52
N THR A 55 -9.78 -10.62 -23.45
CA THR A 55 -8.38 -10.65 -23.86
C THR A 55 -7.51 -9.81 -22.91
N LEU A 56 -6.21 -10.13 -22.86
CA LEU A 56 -5.23 -9.33 -22.09
C LEU A 56 -5.08 -7.91 -22.67
N ASP A 57 -5.23 -7.75 -23.99
CA ASP A 57 -5.15 -6.45 -24.64
C ASP A 57 -6.35 -5.56 -24.28
N GLU A 58 -7.55 -6.10 -24.19
CA GLU A 58 -8.72 -5.35 -23.70
C GLU A 58 -8.51 -4.84 -22.26
N VAL A 59 -7.93 -5.66 -21.37
CA VAL A 59 -7.62 -5.21 -20.01
C VAL A 59 -6.55 -4.13 -19.99
N ARG A 60 -5.49 -4.29 -20.81
CA ARG A 60 -4.46 -3.24 -21.02
C ARG A 60 -5.09 -1.92 -21.42
N ASP A 61 -5.95 -1.94 -22.44
CA ASP A 61 -6.54 -0.73 -23.00
C ASP A 61 -7.45 -0.03 -21.99
N LEU A 62 -8.19 -0.79 -21.16
CA LEU A 62 -8.96 -0.25 -20.05
C LEU A 62 -8.06 0.44 -19.02
N LEU A 63 -6.95 -0.18 -18.60
CA LEU A 63 -6.02 0.41 -17.64
C LEU A 63 -5.34 1.68 -18.20
N LEU A 64 -4.92 1.65 -19.46
CA LEU A 64 -4.34 2.82 -20.12
C LEU A 64 -5.35 3.97 -20.27
N ALA A 65 -6.63 3.66 -20.47
CA ALA A 65 -7.69 4.66 -20.48
C ALA A 65 -7.82 5.38 -19.13
N GLU A 66 -7.69 4.67 -18.01
CA GLU A 66 -7.70 5.30 -16.69
C GLU A 66 -6.49 6.22 -16.48
N VAL A 67 -5.31 5.82 -16.95
CA VAL A 67 -4.12 6.71 -16.96
C VAL A 67 -4.36 7.95 -17.82
N ALA A 68 -4.99 7.80 -18.99
CA ALA A 68 -5.34 8.94 -19.85
C ALA A 68 -6.31 9.91 -19.16
N LYS A 69 -7.33 9.40 -18.47
CA LYS A 69 -8.24 10.21 -17.65
C LYS A 69 -7.51 10.97 -16.54
N LEU A 70 -6.57 10.31 -15.84
CA LEU A 70 -5.73 10.96 -14.83
C LEU A 70 -4.94 12.13 -15.44
N ARG A 71 -4.31 11.92 -16.59
CA ARG A 71 -3.56 12.95 -17.32
C ARG A 71 -4.44 14.09 -17.81
N ASN A 72 -5.70 13.83 -18.14
CA ASN A 72 -6.68 14.84 -18.53
C ASN A 72 -7.32 15.56 -17.33
N GLY A 73 -7.05 15.11 -16.09
CA GLY A 73 -7.66 15.66 -14.90
C GLY A 73 -9.13 15.29 -14.72
N GLU A 74 -9.55 14.15 -15.24
CA GLU A 74 -10.94 13.66 -15.16
C GLU A 74 -11.24 13.01 -13.78
N PHE A 75 -10.88 13.72 -12.72
CA PHE A 75 -11.15 13.37 -11.33
C PHE A 75 -11.44 14.64 -10.52
N SER A 76 -12.11 14.52 -9.37
CA SER A 76 -12.48 15.68 -8.58
C SER A 76 -11.38 16.08 -7.58
N GLU A 77 -11.38 17.34 -7.14
CA GLU A 77 -10.52 17.79 -6.05
C GLU A 77 -10.88 17.14 -4.71
N GLU A 78 -12.17 16.81 -4.54
CA GLU A 78 -12.65 16.08 -3.36
C GLU A 78 -12.00 14.71 -3.26
N LEU A 79 -11.72 14.04 -4.38
CA LEU A 79 -11.01 12.76 -4.39
C LEU A 79 -9.57 12.93 -3.87
N ILE A 80 -8.89 14.02 -4.22
CA ILE A 80 -7.55 14.33 -3.68
C ILE A 80 -7.62 14.45 -2.16
N LYS A 81 -8.57 15.25 -1.65
CA LYS A 81 -8.76 15.45 -0.20
C LYS A 81 -9.08 14.13 0.51
N ALA A 82 -9.95 13.32 -0.07
CA ALA A 82 -10.32 12.01 0.47
C ALA A 82 -9.10 11.07 0.54
N VAL A 83 -8.30 11.01 -0.52
CA VAL A 83 -7.06 10.23 -0.56
C VAL A 83 -6.06 10.68 0.51
N VAL A 84 -5.84 11.99 0.65
CA VAL A 84 -4.93 12.54 1.67
C VAL A 84 -5.42 12.20 3.08
N ASN A 85 -6.72 12.34 3.35
CA ASN A 85 -7.29 11.97 4.65
C ASN A 85 -7.13 10.46 4.93
N ASN A 86 -7.37 9.59 3.94
CA ASN A 86 -7.16 8.16 4.09
C ASN A 86 -5.70 7.80 4.36
N LEU A 87 -4.75 8.49 3.71
CA LEU A 87 -3.33 8.33 3.99
C LEU A 87 -2.99 8.74 5.41
N LYS A 88 -3.54 9.86 5.92
CA LYS A 88 -3.35 10.31 7.31
C LYS A 88 -3.87 9.27 8.30
N VAL A 89 -5.11 8.81 8.13
CA VAL A 89 -5.71 7.77 8.99
C VAL A 89 -4.88 6.48 8.96
N SER A 90 -4.45 6.05 7.77
CA SER A 90 -3.63 4.85 7.61
C SER A 90 -2.28 4.97 8.33
N THR A 91 -1.64 6.15 8.23
CA THR A 91 -0.37 6.43 8.91
C THR A 91 -0.56 6.43 10.43
N MET A 92 -1.58 7.12 10.96
CA MET A 92 -1.88 7.14 12.39
C MET A 92 -2.08 5.73 12.94
N ARG A 93 -2.87 4.88 12.26
CA ARG A 93 -3.06 3.47 12.64
C ARG A 93 -1.76 2.67 12.61
N LYS A 94 -0.90 2.90 11.63
CA LYS A 94 0.42 2.26 11.54
C LYS A 94 1.30 2.66 12.73
N GLU A 95 1.27 3.93 13.11
CA GLU A 95 2.06 4.49 14.23
C GLU A 95 1.59 4.03 15.62
N GLU A 96 0.37 3.52 15.76
CA GLU A 96 -0.11 2.93 17.02
C GLU A 96 0.73 1.72 17.44
N THR A 97 1.32 1.00 16.49
CA THR A 97 2.09 -0.20 16.78
C THR A 97 3.60 0.06 16.82
N ASN A 98 4.32 -0.66 17.69
CA ASN A 98 5.79 -0.59 17.72
C ASN A 98 6.40 -1.04 16.40
N VAL A 99 5.86 -2.07 15.76
CA VAL A 99 6.32 -2.56 14.46
C VAL A 99 6.15 -1.47 13.39
N GLY A 100 4.98 -0.82 13.34
CA GLY A 100 4.74 0.25 12.38
C GLY A 100 5.70 1.42 12.52
N ARG A 101 6.01 1.83 13.76
CA ARG A 101 7.01 2.87 14.02
C ARG A 101 8.41 2.45 13.58
N VAL A 102 8.82 1.22 13.91
CA VAL A 102 10.12 0.67 13.48
C VAL A 102 10.21 0.62 11.94
N GLU A 103 9.16 0.18 11.26
CA GLU A 103 9.13 0.16 9.79
C GLU A 103 9.26 1.56 9.17
N MET A 104 8.71 2.59 9.79
CA MET A 104 8.89 3.97 9.31
C MET A 104 10.35 4.42 9.44
N TYR A 105 11.01 4.16 10.57
CA TYR A 105 12.43 4.46 10.74
C TYR A 105 13.31 3.69 9.75
N LEU A 106 13.05 2.39 9.58
CA LEU A 106 13.77 1.56 8.61
C LEU A 106 13.56 2.06 7.19
N SER A 107 12.32 2.41 6.82
CA SER A 107 12.00 2.94 5.49
C SER A 107 12.74 4.26 5.21
N SER A 108 12.76 5.17 6.17
CA SER A 108 13.51 6.41 6.09
C SER A 108 15.01 6.14 5.90
N PHE A 109 15.57 5.21 6.66
CA PHE A 109 17.00 4.87 6.61
C PHE A 109 17.44 4.24 5.27
N TYR A 110 16.77 3.18 4.80
CA TYR A 110 17.22 2.50 3.58
C TYR A 110 16.87 3.24 2.28
N ASN A 111 15.93 4.20 2.32
CA ASN A 111 15.62 5.07 1.19
C ASN A 111 16.39 6.40 1.22
N ASP A 112 17.27 6.59 2.21
CA ASP A 112 18.03 7.84 2.42
C ASP A 112 17.14 9.09 2.48
N ILE A 113 16.00 8.96 3.18
CA ILE A 113 15.06 10.04 3.41
C ILE A 113 15.31 10.60 4.81
N SER A 114 15.47 11.93 4.94
CA SER A 114 15.61 12.53 6.26
C SER A 114 14.35 12.31 7.09
N TRP A 115 14.50 12.17 8.41
CA TRP A 115 13.34 12.00 9.29
C TRP A 115 12.40 13.20 9.24
N SER A 116 12.93 14.41 9.09
CA SER A 116 12.13 15.62 8.90
C SER A 116 11.27 15.56 7.62
N ASP A 117 11.80 14.97 6.55
CA ASP A 117 11.05 14.80 5.31
C ASP A 117 9.99 13.70 5.44
N GLU A 118 10.28 12.62 6.18
CA GLU A 118 9.29 11.56 6.39
C GLU A 118 8.09 12.08 7.20
N VAL A 119 8.31 12.77 8.31
CA VAL A 119 7.21 13.27 9.16
C VAL A 119 6.38 14.38 8.51
N THR A 120 6.93 15.13 7.55
CA THR A 120 6.19 16.19 6.83
C THR A 120 5.64 15.72 5.48
N LYS A 121 5.83 14.48 5.10
CA LYS A 121 5.44 13.92 3.81
C LYS A 121 3.96 14.07 3.50
N LEU A 122 3.09 13.80 4.47
CA LEU A 122 1.64 13.90 4.27
C LEU A 122 1.16 15.34 4.08
N ASP A 123 1.81 16.31 4.72
CA ASP A 123 1.49 17.71 4.52
C ASP A 123 1.92 18.18 3.13
N ARG A 124 3.09 17.74 2.64
CA ARG A 124 3.52 18.01 1.27
C ARG A 124 2.59 17.36 0.24
N ILE A 125 2.19 16.08 0.45
CA ILE A 125 1.20 15.43 -0.43
C ILE A 125 -0.13 16.21 -0.40
N GLY A 126 -0.56 16.66 0.78
CA GLY A 126 -1.78 17.44 0.94
C GLY A 126 -1.75 18.83 0.30
N SER A 127 -0.56 19.35 0.01
CA SER A 127 -0.38 20.64 -0.69
C SER A 127 -0.36 20.52 -2.22
N ILE A 128 -0.33 19.30 -2.76
CA ILE A 128 -0.33 19.09 -4.22
C ILE A 128 -1.70 19.44 -4.77
N THR A 129 -1.73 20.40 -5.70
CA THR A 129 -2.98 20.76 -6.39
C THR A 129 -3.28 19.80 -7.55
N LYS A 130 -4.52 19.81 -8.00
CA LYS A 130 -4.94 19.03 -9.17
C LYS A 130 -4.12 19.35 -10.41
N GLU A 131 -3.89 20.65 -10.67
CA GLU A 131 -3.11 21.13 -11.81
C GLU A 131 -1.66 20.63 -11.76
N GLN A 132 -1.05 20.67 -10.59
CA GLN A 132 0.31 20.16 -10.39
C GLN A 132 0.38 18.66 -10.64
N LEU A 133 -0.60 17.89 -10.14
CA LEU A 133 -0.65 16.45 -10.36
C LEU A 133 -0.87 16.11 -11.84
N VAL A 134 -1.76 16.82 -12.52
CA VAL A 134 -2.02 16.65 -13.97
C VAL A 134 -0.77 17.00 -14.78
N ALA A 135 -0.09 18.10 -14.46
CA ALA A 135 1.16 18.48 -15.11
C ALA A 135 2.24 17.41 -14.95
N TRP A 136 2.42 16.91 -13.71
CA TRP A 136 3.34 15.80 -13.42
C TRP A 136 2.96 14.53 -14.18
N ALA A 137 1.67 14.16 -14.21
CA ALA A 137 1.20 12.96 -14.89
C ALA A 137 1.45 13.05 -16.40
N ASN A 138 1.26 14.23 -17.01
CA ASN A 138 1.56 14.44 -18.43
C ASN A 138 3.05 14.37 -18.74
N GLU A 139 3.91 14.83 -17.84
CA GLU A 139 5.37 14.76 -18.01
C GLU A 139 5.89 13.32 -17.84
N LYS A 140 5.42 12.60 -16.80
CA LYS A 140 6.03 11.34 -16.37
C LYS A 140 5.30 10.08 -16.87
N LEU A 141 3.98 10.15 -17.06
CA LEU A 141 3.15 9.02 -17.50
C LEU A 141 2.80 9.14 -19.00
N GLY A 142 3.82 9.36 -19.82
CA GLY A 142 3.65 9.51 -21.26
C GLY A 142 3.15 8.24 -21.94
N THR A 143 2.62 8.40 -23.18
CA THR A 143 2.04 7.29 -23.96
C THR A 143 3.06 6.25 -24.42
N GLU A 144 4.36 6.56 -24.36
CA GLU A 144 5.45 5.68 -24.77
C GLU A 144 6.39 5.31 -23.62
N ASN A 145 6.12 5.82 -22.41
CA ASN A 145 6.96 5.57 -21.23
C ASN A 145 6.38 4.48 -20.35
N TYR A 146 6.14 3.29 -20.90
CA TYR A 146 5.67 2.14 -20.13
C TYR A 146 6.13 0.81 -20.74
N GLY A 147 6.21 -0.23 -19.92
CA GLY A 147 6.41 -1.61 -20.31
C GLY A 147 5.20 -2.45 -19.96
N ILE A 148 4.93 -3.49 -20.75
CA ILE A 148 3.82 -4.42 -20.49
C ILE A 148 4.38 -5.81 -20.28
N ILE A 149 3.88 -6.49 -19.24
CA ILE A 149 4.17 -7.88 -18.95
C ILE A 149 2.86 -8.66 -19.00
N TYR A 150 2.75 -9.60 -19.93
CA TYR A 150 1.62 -10.51 -20.01
C TYR A 150 1.93 -11.85 -19.35
N LYS A 151 1.16 -12.21 -18.33
CA LYS A 151 1.19 -13.56 -17.76
C LYS A 151 0.17 -14.43 -18.50
N ARG A 152 0.65 -15.37 -19.29
CA ARG A 152 -0.18 -16.31 -20.08
C ARG A 152 -0.16 -17.69 -19.45
N GLN A 153 -1.24 -18.44 -19.60
CA GLN A 153 -1.29 -19.84 -19.21
C GLN A 153 -0.58 -20.69 -20.25
N GLY A 154 0.16 -21.71 -19.80
CA GLY A 154 0.87 -22.66 -20.64
C GLY A 154 2.37 -22.67 -20.41
N GLU A 155 3.06 -23.58 -21.11
CA GLU A 155 4.52 -23.60 -21.13
C GLU A 155 5.03 -22.76 -22.30
N ASP A 156 6.09 -21.99 -22.05
CA ASP A 156 6.79 -21.27 -23.11
C ASP A 156 7.87 -22.20 -23.71
N PRO A 157 7.68 -22.71 -24.93
CA PRO A 157 8.65 -23.61 -25.55
C PRO A 157 9.97 -22.93 -25.93
N SER A 158 10.03 -21.58 -25.92
CA SER A 158 11.26 -20.83 -26.19
C SER A 158 12.20 -20.79 -24.97
N VAL A 159 11.70 -21.08 -23.78
CA VAL A 159 12.51 -21.10 -22.56
C VAL A 159 13.35 -22.39 -22.49
N GLN A 160 14.63 -22.27 -22.78
CA GLN A 160 15.58 -23.35 -22.55
C GLN A 160 15.79 -23.55 -21.05
N LYS A 161 15.38 -24.70 -20.51
CA LYS A 161 15.69 -25.06 -19.13
C LYS A 161 17.20 -25.36 -19.02
N ILE A 162 17.94 -24.45 -18.45
CA ILE A 162 19.35 -24.68 -18.11
C ILE A 162 19.38 -25.71 -16.98
N ALA A 163 20.20 -26.77 -17.16
CA ALA A 163 20.41 -27.74 -16.10
C ALA A 163 20.95 -27.03 -14.85
N LYS A 164 20.32 -27.26 -13.72
CA LYS A 164 20.80 -26.71 -12.45
C LYS A 164 22.22 -27.25 -12.18
N PRO A 165 23.22 -26.39 -11.93
CA PRO A 165 24.52 -26.87 -11.49
C PRO A 165 24.36 -27.65 -10.18
N ALA A 166 25.21 -28.67 -10.00
CA ALA A 166 25.24 -29.39 -8.73
C ALA A 166 25.61 -28.40 -7.62
N LEU A 167 24.70 -28.21 -6.67
CA LEU A 167 24.97 -27.37 -5.49
C LEU A 167 25.83 -28.19 -4.51
N THR A 168 26.98 -27.68 -4.16
CA THR A 168 27.78 -28.24 -3.05
C THR A 168 26.97 -28.09 -1.76
N PRO A 169 26.66 -29.19 -1.05
CA PRO A 169 25.96 -29.09 0.22
C PRO A 169 26.74 -28.22 1.20
N ILE A 170 26.15 -27.14 1.64
CA ILE A 170 26.72 -26.33 2.73
C ILE A 170 26.37 -27.05 4.02
N GLN A 171 27.37 -27.49 4.77
CA GLN A 171 27.15 -27.98 6.12
C GLN A 171 26.75 -26.80 7.01
N MET A 172 25.47 -26.68 7.27
CA MET A 172 24.97 -25.70 8.24
C MET A 172 25.14 -26.28 9.63
N ASN A 173 26.04 -25.68 10.40
CA ASN A 173 26.11 -25.94 11.82
C ASN A 173 24.95 -25.18 12.49
N ARG A 174 23.91 -25.92 12.92
CA ARG A 174 22.72 -25.33 13.55
C ARG A 174 22.81 -25.31 15.09
N ASP A 175 23.82 -25.96 15.64
CA ASP A 175 23.97 -26.11 17.09
C ASP A 175 24.68 -24.94 17.79
N PRO A 176 25.69 -24.26 17.21
CA PRO A 176 26.30 -23.10 17.85
C PRO A 176 25.35 -21.91 17.88
N GLN A 177 25.09 -21.43 19.05
CA GLN A 177 24.42 -20.15 19.28
C GLN A 177 25.49 -19.05 19.43
N SER A 178 25.20 -17.85 18.91
CA SER A 178 26.05 -16.70 19.17
C SER A 178 26.00 -16.31 20.66
N ALA A 179 27.07 -15.74 21.18
CA ALA A 179 27.10 -15.21 22.55
C ALA A 179 25.95 -14.21 22.78
N PHE A 180 25.64 -13.39 21.79
CA PHE A 180 24.52 -12.45 21.81
C PHE A 180 23.16 -13.13 21.96
N LEU A 181 22.89 -14.19 21.20
CA LEU A 181 21.62 -14.94 21.34
C LEU A 181 21.51 -15.61 22.70
N THR A 182 22.61 -16.18 23.20
CA THR A 182 22.68 -16.79 24.54
C THR A 182 22.41 -15.75 25.64
N GLU A 183 22.96 -14.55 25.53
CA GLU A 183 22.73 -13.44 26.45
C GLU A 183 21.24 -13.03 26.46
N ILE A 184 20.61 -12.87 25.27
CA ILE A 184 19.19 -12.55 25.17
C ILE A 184 18.32 -13.65 25.81
N GLN A 185 18.61 -14.91 25.50
CA GLN A 185 17.84 -16.03 26.03
C GLN A 185 17.95 -16.17 27.56
N ASN A 186 19.07 -15.78 28.13
CA ASN A 186 19.32 -15.82 29.60
C ASN A 186 18.94 -14.50 30.29
N SER A 187 18.55 -13.46 29.52
CA SER A 187 18.13 -12.21 30.13
C SER A 187 16.84 -12.38 30.94
N THR A 188 16.79 -11.76 32.12
CA THR A 188 15.57 -11.75 32.92
C THR A 188 14.57 -10.78 32.32
N VAL A 189 13.45 -11.29 31.79
CA VAL A 189 12.37 -10.48 31.28
C VAL A 189 11.25 -10.41 32.30
N THR A 190 10.82 -9.19 32.63
CA THR A 190 9.61 -9.00 33.43
C THR A 190 8.41 -9.54 32.66
N PRO A 191 7.63 -10.48 33.19
CA PRO A 191 6.44 -10.98 32.54
C PRO A 191 5.48 -9.83 32.23
N ILE A 192 4.95 -9.81 31.00
CA ILE A 192 3.87 -8.89 30.63
C ILE A 192 2.57 -9.55 31.08
N GLU A 193 1.91 -8.95 32.06
CA GLU A 193 0.59 -9.40 32.45
C GLU A 193 -0.44 -8.95 31.41
N PRO A 194 -1.24 -9.87 30.87
CA PRO A 194 -2.26 -9.50 29.88
C PRO A 194 -3.35 -8.66 30.55
N VAL A 195 -3.65 -7.51 29.95
CA VAL A 195 -4.77 -6.67 30.37
C VAL A 195 -5.97 -7.01 29.47
N PHE A 196 -6.99 -7.61 30.09
CA PHE A 196 -8.24 -7.93 29.39
C PHE A 196 -9.20 -6.74 29.44
N VAL A 197 -9.90 -6.52 28.34
CA VAL A 197 -10.99 -5.54 28.30
C VAL A 197 -12.15 -6.06 29.13
N ASP A 198 -12.58 -5.27 30.09
CA ASP A 198 -13.79 -5.49 30.87
C ASP A 198 -14.86 -4.50 30.40
N PHE A 199 -15.93 -5.00 29.83
CA PHE A 199 -16.98 -4.16 29.24
C PHE A 199 -17.62 -3.20 30.26
N ASN A 200 -17.74 -3.62 31.53
CA ASN A 200 -18.34 -2.79 32.57
C ASN A 200 -17.37 -1.74 33.15
N ARG A 201 -16.08 -2.02 33.10
CA ARG A 201 -15.04 -1.13 33.62
C ARG A 201 -14.54 -0.16 32.54
N ASP A 202 -14.35 -0.65 31.30
CA ASP A 202 -13.57 0.00 30.27
C ASP A 202 -14.45 0.64 29.18
N MET A 203 -15.79 0.45 29.24
CA MET A 203 -16.74 0.98 28.24
C MET A 203 -17.94 1.60 28.91
N GLU A 204 -18.52 2.58 28.25
CA GLU A 204 -19.85 3.10 28.54
C GLU A 204 -20.88 2.31 27.74
N ILE A 205 -21.90 1.79 28.40
CA ILE A 205 -22.97 1.02 27.76
C ILE A 205 -24.28 1.79 27.92
N PHE A 206 -24.87 2.15 26.80
CA PHE A 206 -26.16 2.86 26.79
C PHE A 206 -27.03 2.40 25.62
N LYS A 207 -28.34 2.75 25.66
CA LYS A 207 -29.27 2.47 24.58
C LYS A 207 -29.74 3.77 23.95
N THR A 208 -29.86 3.74 22.62
CA THR A 208 -30.53 4.81 21.89
C THR A 208 -32.04 4.78 22.10
N ASP A 209 -32.75 5.84 21.72
CA ASP A 209 -34.23 5.90 21.77
C ASP A 209 -34.88 4.80 20.91
N SER A 210 -34.23 4.35 19.86
CA SER A 210 -34.67 3.23 19.01
C SER A 210 -34.40 1.85 19.61
N GLY A 211 -33.79 1.77 20.80
CA GLY A 211 -33.47 0.54 21.51
C GLY A 211 -32.16 -0.14 21.11
N LEU A 212 -31.36 0.47 20.23
CA LEU A 212 -30.03 -0.03 19.87
C LEU A 212 -29.07 0.11 21.05
N GLU A 213 -28.40 -0.98 21.43
CA GLU A 213 -27.35 -0.96 22.44
C GLU A 213 -26.03 -0.44 21.83
N VAL A 214 -25.42 0.51 22.51
CA VAL A 214 -24.15 1.13 22.12
C VAL A 214 -23.11 0.85 23.19
N LEU A 215 -21.96 0.33 22.74
CA LEU A 215 -20.76 0.13 23.53
C LEU A 215 -19.76 1.23 23.11
N TYR A 216 -19.45 2.17 23.99
CA TYR A 216 -18.59 3.29 23.69
C TYR A 216 -17.32 3.23 24.57
N LYS A 217 -16.17 3.38 23.92
CA LYS A 217 -14.91 3.59 24.60
C LYS A 217 -14.19 4.76 23.92
N LYS A 218 -13.87 5.77 24.72
CA LYS A 218 -13.09 6.90 24.24
C LYS A 218 -11.69 6.43 23.81
N ASN A 219 -11.24 6.89 22.66
CA ASN A 219 -9.86 6.71 22.25
C ASN A 219 -9.02 7.85 22.84
N ASP A 220 -8.13 7.52 23.76
CA ASP A 220 -7.22 8.48 24.41
C ASP A 220 -5.77 8.38 23.86
N ILE A 221 -5.57 7.59 22.79
CA ILE A 221 -4.24 7.33 22.24
C ILE A 221 -3.90 8.32 21.12
N ASN A 222 -4.88 8.63 20.30
CA ASN A 222 -4.78 9.53 19.15
C ASN A 222 -6.16 10.12 18.79
N ASP A 223 -6.20 10.92 17.72
CA ASP A 223 -7.41 11.63 17.27
C ASP A 223 -8.28 10.80 16.29
N LEU A 224 -8.19 9.46 16.33
CA LEU A 224 -9.00 8.55 15.51
C LEU A 224 -10.33 8.22 16.16
#